data_2ebb29a0767a7f4e7c5d132e14917394
#
_entry.id   2ebb29a0767a7f4e7c5d132e14917394
#
_cell.length_a   1.000
_cell.length_b   1.000
_cell.length_c   1.000
_cell.angle_alpha   90.00
_cell.angle_beta   90.00
_cell.angle_gamma   90.00
#
_symmetry.space_group_name_H-M   'P 1'
#
loop_
_entity.id
_entity.type
_entity.pdbx_description
1 polymer ?
#
loop_
_entity_poly.entity_id
_entity_poly.type
_entity_poly.pdbx_seq_one_letter_code
_entity_poly.pdbx_strand_id
1 'polypeptide(L)'
;MKDTGENSMTRRRWIAEHWDEATATIDGAQAEHLARVLRAQPGMEADVVAGGRVFHAQVAAVTLAGEKSEVRFNLTAELQADPALPVTLVLAIYKFDRMEWAIEKATELGAAAIAPVIARRTEKHLAQAAQKRAERWRRIAHEASQQARRSDVPLVHDPVSLGASTRAASVATRIVLAEQERTTTLHHAIVEAVAAAKNEMPQLEIAIGPEGGWAPQEEALFDANGWRAASLGPRIVRAETAAIAALAVIASCLE
;
A
#
# COMPACT_ATOMS: atom_id res chain seq x y z
N MET A 1 -23.95 -25.81 1.96
CA MET A 1 -22.73 -25.01 1.82
C MET A 1 -21.59 -25.94 2.24
N LYS A 2 -20.95 -26.60 1.29
CA LYS A 2 -19.84 -27.55 1.58
C LYS A 2 -18.57 -26.77 1.80
N ASP A 3 -17.93 -27.08 2.90
CA ASP A 3 -16.62 -26.57 3.30
C ASP A 3 -15.59 -26.92 2.22
N THR A 4 -15.11 -25.92 1.49
CA THR A 4 -14.11 -26.05 0.40
C THR A 4 -12.67 -26.03 0.94
N GLY A 5 -12.47 -26.34 2.22
CA GLY A 5 -11.20 -26.17 2.92
C GLY A 5 -10.10 -27.20 2.66
N GLU A 6 -10.41 -28.37 2.06
CA GLU A 6 -9.43 -29.48 1.99
C GLU A 6 -8.46 -29.41 0.81
N ASN A 7 -8.71 -28.58 -0.22
CA ASN A 7 -7.86 -28.53 -1.43
C ASN A 7 -7.18 -27.17 -1.68
N SER A 8 -7.40 -26.18 -0.82
CA SER A 8 -6.79 -24.84 -0.95
C SER A 8 -5.37 -24.82 -0.39
N MET A 9 -4.41 -24.42 -1.21
CA MET A 9 -2.99 -24.37 -0.82
C MET A 9 -2.73 -23.37 0.31
N THR A 10 -3.48 -22.28 0.40
CA THR A 10 -3.17 -21.18 1.33
C THR A 10 -4.32 -20.17 1.38
N ARG A 11 -4.36 -19.38 2.46
CA ARG A 11 -5.29 -18.25 2.60
C ARG A 11 -4.80 -16.96 1.91
N ARG A 12 -3.59 -16.95 1.34
CA ARG A 12 -3.04 -15.80 0.59
C ARG A 12 -3.65 -15.74 -0.81
N ARG A 13 -3.66 -14.56 -1.39
CA ARG A 13 -3.82 -14.37 -2.84
C ARG A 13 -2.45 -14.28 -3.49
N TRP A 14 -2.28 -14.95 -4.61
CA TRP A 14 -1.02 -14.94 -5.35
C TRP A 14 -1.15 -13.99 -6.53
N ILE A 15 -0.18 -13.10 -6.70
CA ILE A 15 -0.20 -12.10 -7.76
C ILE A 15 0.63 -12.64 -8.91
N ALA A 16 0.00 -12.82 -10.08
CA ALA A 16 0.64 -13.36 -11.25
C ALA A 16 1.45 -12.29 -12.00
N GLU A 17 2.65 -12.69 -12.47
CA GLU A 17 3.50 -11.87 -13.32
C GLU A 17 3.01 -11.89 -14.78
N HIS A 18 2.46 -13.02 -15.24
CA HIS A 18 1.93 -13.19 -16.58
C HIS A 18 0.54 -13.80 -16.55
N TRP A 19 -0.35 -13.35 -17.45
CA TRP A 19 -1.71 -13.86 -17.55
C TRP A 19 -2.31 -13.64 -18.94
N ASP A 20 -3.32 -14.43 -19.24
CA ASP A 20 -4.27 -14.25 -20.33
C ASP A 20 -5.71 -14.45 -19.80
N GLU A 21 -6.69 -14.66 -20.71
CA GLU A 21 -8.10 -14.83 -20.32
C GLU A 21 -8.36 -16.13 -19.53
N ALA A 22 -7.53 -17.14 -19.67
CA ALA A 22 -7.75 -18.47 -19.12
C ALA A 22 -6.67 -18.93 -18.14
N THR A 23 -5.48 -18.34 -18.21
CA THR A 23 -4.31 -18.80 -17.44
C THR A 23 -3.58 -17.67 -16.74
N ALA A 24 -2.88 -18.01 -15.67
CA ALA A 24 -1.97 -17.11 -14.95
C ALA A 24 -0.71 -17.87 -14.56
N THR A 25 0.42 -17.16 -14.53
CA THR A 25 1.71 -17.73 -14.20
C THR A 25 2.39 -16.91 -13.12
N ILE A 26 2.95 -17.63 -12.16
CA ILE A 26 3.78 -17.10 -11.08
C ILE A 26 5.19 -17.60 -11.30
N ASP A 27 6.18 -16.70 -11.27
CA ASP A 27 7.57 -16.98 -11.64
C ASP A 27 8.55 -16.93 -10.46
N GLY A 28 9.76 -17.41 -10.70
CA GLY A 28 10.95 -17.18 -9.89
C GLY A 28 10.82 -17.63 -8.45
N ALA A 29 11.21 -16.77 -7.52
CA ALA A 29 11.26 -17.09 -6.09
C ALA A 29 9.88 -17.43 -5.48
N GLN A 30 8.81 -16.83 -6.01
CA GLN A 30 7.45 -17.14 -5.57
C GLN A 30 6.98 -18.51 -6.06
N ALA A 31 7.30 -18.85 -7.31
CA ALA A 31 7.08 -20.20 -7.84
C ALA A 31 7.85 -21.26 -7.06
N GLU A 32 9.11 -20.98 -6.70
CA GLU A 32 9.89 -21.87 -5.83
C GLU A 32 9.26 -22.03 -4.45
N HIS A 33 8.77 -20.94 -3.85
CA HIS A 33 8.07 -21.01 -2.58
C HIS A 33 6.79 -21.85 -2.66
N LEU A 34 5.97 -21.63 -3.69
CA LEU A 34 4.79 -22.44 -3.96
C LEU A 34 5.12 -23.93 -4.08
N ALA A 35 6.12 -24.25 -4.88
CA ALA A 35 6.47 -25.63 -5.17
C ALA A 35 7.18 -26.34 -4.02
N ARG A 36 8.16 -25.69 -3.36
CA ARG A 36 8.99 -26.34 -2.33
C ARG A 36 8.41 -26.27 -0.94
N VAL A 37 7.81 -25.12 -0.57
CA VAL A 37 7.28 -24.89 0.78
C VAL A 37 5.83 -25.33 0.89
N LEU A 38 4.99 -24.88 -0.05
CA LEU A 38 3.57 -25.22 -0.06
C LEU A 38 3.27 -26.51 -0.83
N ARG A 39 4.28 -27.08 -1.50
CA ARG A 39 4.20 -28.35 -2.23
C ARG A 39 3.08 -28.35 -3.27
N ALA A 40 2.97 -27.24 -4.00
CA ALA A 40 1.98 -27.08 -5.06
C ALA A 40 2.03 -28.26 -6.04
N GLN A 41 0.88 -28.81 -6.36
CA GLN A 41 0.71 -29.91 -7.31
C GLN A 41 -0.47 -29.63 -8.23
N PRO A 42 -0.44 -30.13 -9.47
CA PRO A 42 -1.59 -30.03 -10.37
C PRO A 42 -2.89 -30.48 -9.71
N GLY A 43 -3.93 -29.67 -9.87
CA GLY A 43 -5.25 -29.91 -9.26
C GLY A 43 -5.47 -29.19 -7.93
N MET A 44 -4.44 -28.66 -7.27
CA MET A 44 -4.61 -27.83 -6.06
C MET A 44 -5.19 -26.45 -6.40
N GLU A 45 -5.96 -25.90 -5.50
CA GLU A 45 -6.66 -24.62 -5.68
C GLU A 45 -6.00 -23.47 -4.95
N ALA A 46 -6.07 -22.27 -5.53
CA ALA A 46 -5.61 -21.02 -4.93
C ALA A 46 -6.39 -19.83 -5.48
N ASP A 47 -6.40 -18.73 -4.73
CA ASP A 47 -6.85 -17.44 -5.25
C ASP A 47 -5.66 -16.75 -5.93
N VAL A 48 -5.85 -16.36 -7.19
CA VAL A 48 -4.82 -15.72 -8.00
C VAL A 48 -5.31 -14.35 -8.48
N VAL A 49 -4.45 -13.35 -8.38
CA VAL A 49 -4.68 -12.03 -8.96
C VAL A 49 -4.01 -11.98 -10.33
N ALA A 50 -4.81 -11.70 -11.34
CA ALA A 50 -4.36 -11.54 -12.72
C ALA A 50 -4.94 -10.25 -13.29
N GLY A 51 -4.08 -9.30 -13.67
CA GLY A 51 -4.51 -8.01 -14.21
C GLY A 51 -5.38 -7.17 -13.26
N GLY A 52 -5.16 -7.24 -11.96
CA GLY A 52 -5.95 -6.52 -10.95
C GLY A 52 -7.32 -7.15 -10.64
N ARG A 53 -7.64 -8.30 -11.23
CA ARG A 53 -8.85 -9.09 -10.98
C ARG A 53 -8.49 -10.34 -10.17
N VAL A 54 -9.37 -10.78 -9.31
CA VAL A 54 -9.16 -11.97 -8.48
C VAL A 54 -9.90 -13.15 -9.09
N PHE A 55 -9.21 -14.27 -9.17
CA PHE A 55 -9.78 -15.50 -9.69
C PHE A 55 -9.59 -16.65 -8.70
N HIS A 56 -10.57 -17.49 -8.61
CA HIS A 56 -10.37 -18.85 -8.16
C HIS A 56 -9.63 -19.60 -9.26
N ALA A 57 -8.55 -20.29 -8.91
CA ALA A 57 -7.67 -20.89 -9.90
C ALA A 57 -7.16 -22.26 -9.45
N GLN A 58 -6.85 -23.12 -10.41
CA GLN A 58 -6.32 -24.45 -10.17
C GLN A 58 -4.93 -24.59 -10.75
N VAL A 59 -3.98 -25.15 -10.00
CA VAL A 59 -2.63 -25.42 -10.49
C VAL A 59 -2.71 -26.35 -11.71
N ALA A 60 -2.21 -25.90 -12.84
CA ALA A 60 -2.13 -26.66 -14.08
C ALA A 60 -0.79 -27.38 -14.21
N ALA A 61 0.31 -26.69 -13.88
CA ALA A 61 1.65 -27.24 -13.97
C ALA A 61 2.61 -26.55 -12.98
N VAL A 62 3.63 -27.30 -12.56
CA VAL A 62 4.74 -26.80 -11.72
C VAL A 62 6.05 -27.17 -12.36
N THR A 63 6.89 -26.20 -12.63
CA THR A 63 8.24 -26.37 -13.17
C THR A 63 9.25 -25.81 -12.21
N LEU A 64 10.23 -26.60 -11.76
CA LEU A 64 11.32 -26.18 -10.90
C LEU A 64 12.61 -26.08 -11.69
N ALA A 65 13.11 -24.87 -11.90
CA ALA A 65 14.32 -24.58 -12.66
C ALA A 65 15.12 -23.39 -12.09
N GLY A 66 15.21 -23.27 -10.77
CA GLY A 66 15.85 -22.15 -10.09
C GLY A 66 15.13 -20.82 -10.40
N GLU A 67 15.86 -19.81 -10.86
CA GLU A 67 15.26 -18.51 -11.22
C GLU A 67 14.20 -18.58 -12.33
N LYS A 68 14.16 -19.68 -13.09
CA LYS A 68 13.16 -19.98 -14.12
C LYS A 68 12.06 -20.91 -13.61
N SER A 69 11.91 -21.05 -12.31
CA SER A 69 10.79 -21.80 -11.74
C SER A 69 9.48 -21.10 -12.06
N GLU A 70 8.44 -21.89 -12.34
CA GLU A 70 7.14 -21.42 -12.80
C GLU A 70 6.03 -22.29 -12.21
N VAL A 71 4.96 -21.65 -11.76
CA VAL A 71 3.69 -22.31 -11.42
C VAL A 71 2.60 -21.70 -12.28
N ARG A 72 1.99 -22.51 -13.12
CA ARG A 72 0.90 -22.12 -14.01
C ARG A 72 -0.45 -22.55 -13.42
N PHE A 73 -1.40 -21.65 -13.52
CA PHE A 73 -2.77 -21.83 -13.05
C PHE A 73 -3.76 -21.73 -14.19
N ASN A 74 -4.81 -22.52 -14.14
CA ASN A 74 -6.03 -22.31 -14.91
C ASN A 74 -6.96 -21.41 -14.08
N LEU A 75 -7.41 -20.32 -14.65
CA LEU A 75 -8.39 -19.42 -14.05
C LEU A 75 -9.78 -20.04 -14.23
N THR A 76 -10.58 -20.13 -13.14
CA THR A 76 -11.87 -20.84 -13.19
C THR A 76 -13.05 -19.89 -12.98
N ALA A 77 -13.04 -19.08 -11.94
CA ALA A 77 -14.11 -18.15 -11.63
C ALA A 77 -13.56 -16.83 -11.10
N GLU A 78 -14.09 -15.72 -11.57
CA GLU A 78 -13.76 -14.41 -11.03
C GLU A 78 -14.42 -14.23 -9.66
N LEU A 79 -13.66 -13.71 -8.70
CA LEU A 79 -14.09 -13.40 -7.35
C LEU A 79 -14.25 -11.90 -7.17
N GLN A 80 -15.20 -11.49 -6.35
CA GLN A 80 -15.31 -10.10 -5.95
C GLN A 80 -14.07 -9.71 -5.12
N ALA A 81 -13.55 -8.53 -5.37
CA ALA A 81 -12.46 -7.94 -4.62
C ALA A 81 -12.84 -6.55 -4.12
N ASP A 82 -12.38 -6.23 -2.92
CA ASP A 82 -12.54 -4.88 -2.38
C ASP A 82 -11.56 -3.93 -3.07
N PRO A 83 -12.00 -2.73 -3.48
CA PRO A 83 -11.10 -1.74 -4.08
C PRO A 83 -10.11 -1.20 -3.06
N ALA A 84 -8.98 -0.68 -3.53
CA ALA A 84 -8.08 0.09 -2.69
C ALA A 84 -8.77 1.34 -2.13
N LEU A 85 -8.36 1.78 -0.94
CA LEU A 85 -8.71 3.10 -0.44
C LEU A 85 -8.09 4.16 -1.37
N PRO A 86 -8.82 5.21 -1.76
CA PRO A 86 -8.32 6.25 -2.65
C PRO A 86 -7.34 7.20 -1.92
N VAL A 87 -6.31 6.62 -1.30
CA VAL A 87 -5.36 7.32 -0.42
C VAL A 87 -3.95 7.14 -0.92
N THR A 88 -3.25 8.26 -1.13
CA THR A 88 -1.80 8.30 -1.26
C THR A 88 -1.19 8.77 0.06
N LEU A 89 -0.33 7.94 0.66
CA LEU A 89 0.47 8.35 1.81
C LEU A 89 1.75 9.05 1.34
N VAL A 90 1.87 10.34 1.61
CA VAL A 90 3.12 11.10 1.46
C VAL A 90 3.92 10.92 2.75
N LEU A 91 4.84 9.98 2.74
CA LEU A 91 5.53 9.52 3.94
C LEU A 91 6.96 10.05 3.98
N ALA A 92 7.26 10.93 4.95
CA ALA A 92 8.63 11.40 5.15
C ALA A 92 9.54 10.22 5.48
N ILE A 93 10.76 10.23 4.94
CA ILE A 93 11.74 9.17 5.18
C ILE A 93 12.30 9.29 6.59
N TYR A 94 12.18 8.22 7.36
CA TYR A 94 12.75 8.02 8.69
C TYR A 94 13.45 6.66 8.77
N LYS A 95 13.75 6.15 9.95
CA LYS A 95 14.45 4.86 10.13
C LYS A 95 13.81 3.75 9.30
N PHE A 96 14.63 3.08 8.48
CA PHE A 96 14.13 2.17 7.45
C PHE A 96 13.33 0.99 7.99
N ASP A 97 13.71 0.43 9.14
CA ASP A 97 12.98 -0.66 9.79
C ASP A 97 11.53 -0.27 10.10
N ARG A 98 11.31 0.93 10.64
CA ARG A 98 9.98 1.45 10.94
C ARG A 98 9.23 1.89 9.70
N MET A 99 9.94 2.47 8.72
CA MET A 99 9.34 2.84 7.44
C MET A 99 8.89 1.60 6.66
N GLU A 100 9.69 0.54 6.64
CA GLU A 100 9.34 -0.73 6.02
C GLU A 100 8.10 -1.35 6.69
N TRP A 101 8.01 -1.28 8.02
CA TRP A 101 6.83 -1.70 8.75
C TRP A 101 5.59 -0.84 8.46
N ALA A 102 5.76 0.49 8.36
CA ALA A 102 4.68 1.39 7.97
C ALA A 102 4.17 1.10 6.54
N ILE A 103 5.06 0.82 5.58
CA ILE A 103 4.71 0.44 4.22
C ILE A 103 3.91 -0.88 4.20
N GLU A 104 4.38 -1.88 4.95
CA GLU A 104 3.67 -3.16 5.12
C GLU A 104 2.24 -2.93 5.63
N LYS A 105 2.09 -2.19 6.75
CA LYS A 105 0.77 -1.96 7.36
C LYS A 105 -0.11 -1.01 6.54
N ALA A 106 0.47 -0.03 5.86
CA ALA A 106 -0.28 0.81 4.92
C ALA A 106 -0.85 -0.01 3.75
N THR A 107 -0.08 -0.97 3.27
CA THR A 107 -0.54 -1.92 2.25
C THR A 107 -1.68 -2.79 2.78
N GLU A 108 -1.53 -3.39 3.96
CA GLU A 108 -2.58 -4.20 4.60
C GLU A 108 -3.89 -3.42 4.80
N LEU A 109 -3.80 -2.14 5.13
CA LEU A 109 -4.94 -1.23 5.35
C LEU A 109 -5.50 -0.63 4.06
N GLY A 110 -5.01 -1.01 2.90
CA GLY A 110 -5.64 -0.68 1.64
C GLY A 110 -5.15 0.60 0.96
N ALA A 111 -4.07 1.26 1.38
CA ALA A 111 -3.55 2.44 0.67
C ALA A 111 -3.33 2.15 -0.83
N ALA A 112 -3.75 3.09 -1.71
CA ALA A 112 -3.55 2.96 -3.15
C ALA A 112 -2.12 3.28 -3.57
N ALA A 113 -1.47 4.23 -2.90
CA ALA A 113 -0.10 4.61 -3.20
C ALA A 113 0.67 5.07 -1.96
N ILE A 114 1.99 4.96 -2.03
CA ILE A 114 2.94 5.46 -1.03
C ILE A 114 3.98 6.31 -1.75
N ALA A 115 4.11 7.57 -1.37
CA ALA A 115 5.04 8.55 -1.91
C ALA A 115 6.10 8.91 -0.86
N PRO A 116 7.29 8.27 -0.88
CA PRO A 116 8.36 8.60 0.06
C PRO A 116 8.92 9.99 -0.24
N VAL A 117 9.09 10.83 0.80
CA VAL A 117 9.64 12.17 0.64
C VAL A 117 10.81 12.45 1.57
N ILE A 118 11.79 13.16 1.05
CA ILE A 118 12.95 13.64 1.82
C ILE A 118 12.57 14.97 2.46
N ALA A 119 12.36 14.93 3.78
CA ALA A 119 12.06 16.09 4.62
C ALA A 119 13.37 16.70 5.19
N ARG A 120 13.31 17.94 5.71
CA ARG A 120 14.47 18.61 6.31
C ARG A 120 15.05 17.87 7.52
N ARG A 121 14.19 17.21 8.29
CA ARG A 121 14.59 16.43 9.46
C ARG A 121 14.85 14.95 9.16
N THR A 122 14.80 14.56 7.88
CA THR A 122 15.31 13.26 7.45
C THR A 122 16.82 13.21 7.63
N GLU A 123 17.31 12.19 8.30
CA GLU A 123 18.76 12.01 8.50
C GLU A 123 19.48 11.86 7.16
N LYS A 124 20.63 12.55 7.01
CA LYS A 124 21.36 12.65 5.73
C LYS A 124 21.68 11.29 5.11
N HIS A 125 22.09 10.31 5.93
CA HIS A 125 22.43 8.98 5.44
C HIS A 125 21.19 8.20 4.95
N LEU A 126 20.03 8.41 5.56
CA LEU A 126 18.75 7.81 5.10
C LEU A 126 18.33 8.43 3.76
N ALA A 127 18.41 9.78 3.65
CA ALA A 127 18.11 10.46 2.39
C ALA A 127 18.99 9.97 1.22
N GLN A 128 20.28 9.78 1.46
CA GLN A 128 21.22 9.28 0.45
C GLN A 128 20.97 7.83 0.04
N ALA A 129 20.48 7.00 0.96
CA ALA A 129 20.21 5.58 0.70
C ALA A 129 18.80 5.31 0.17
N ALA A 130 17.91 6.28 0.24
CA ALA A 130 16.47 6.11 -0.04
C ALA A 130 16.19 5.54 -1.43
N GLN A 131 16.85 6.08 -2.47
CA GLN A 131 16.66 5.62 -3.84
C GLN A 131 16.96 4.12 -4.00
N LYS A 132 18.03 3.64 -3.34
CA LYS A 132 18.38 2.21 -3.37
C LYS A 132 17.40 1.34 -2.57
N ARG A 133 16.64 1.93 -1.64
CA ARG A 133 15.64 1.24 -0.84
C ARG A 133 14.30 1.09 -1.55
N ALA A 134 14.01 1.89 -2.57
CA ALA A 134 12.72 1.88 -3.25
C ALA A 134 12.31 0.48 -3.75
N GLU A 135 13.24 -0.27 -4.34
CA GLU A 135 12.97 -1.65 -4.79
C GLU A 135 12.59 -2.59 -3.64
N ARG A 136 13.24 -2.44 -2.48
CA ARG A 136 12.87 -3.23 -1.30
C ARG A 136 11.48 -2.84 -0.78
N TRP A 137 11.13 -1.56 -0.80
CA TRP A 137 9.80 -1.09 -0.39
C TRP A 137 8.70 -1.62 -1.32
N ARG A 138 8.93 -1.64 -2.64
CA ARG A 138 8.02 -2.25 -3.61
C ARG A 138 7.80 -3.73 -3.34
N ARG A 139 8.87 -4.47 -3.04
CA ARG A 139 8.78 -5.87 -2.68
C ARG A 139 7.98 -6.10 -1.40
N ILE A 140 8.20 -5.29 -0.35
CA ILE A 140 7.42 -5.36 0.89
C ILE A 140 5.93 -5.11 0.60
N ALA A 141 5.61 -4.09 -0.18
CA ALA A 141 4.23 -3.80 -0.58
C ALA A 141 3.60 -4.97 -1.35
N HIS A 142 4.34 -5.60 -2.27
CA HIS A 142 3.88 -6.77 -3.01
C HIS A 142 3.60 -7.96 -2.09
N GLU A 143 4.52 -8.31 -1.19
CA GLU A 143 4.36 -9.40 -0.23
C GLU A 143 3.18 -9.15 0.73
N ALA A 144 3.04 -7.92 1.22
CA ALA A 144 1.94 -7.51 2.07
C ALA A 144 0.58 -7.55 1.35
N SER A 145 0.53 -7.18 0.07
CA SER A 145 -0.69 -7.28 -0.75
C SER A 145 -1.20 -8.72 -0.85
N GLN A 146 -0.32 -9.68 -1.08
CA GLN A 146 -0.67 -11.09 -1.10
C GLN A 146 -1.21 -11.57 0.25
N GLN A 147 -0.54 -11.19 1.34
CA GLN A 147 -0.94 -11.56 2.71
C GLN A 147 -2.29 -10.94 3.08
N ALA A 148 -2.52 -9.69 2.72
CA ALA A 148 -3.76 -8.97 2.97
C ALA A 148 -4.90 -9.34 2.00
N ARG A 149 -4.65 -10.25 1.06
CA ARG A 149 -5.62 -10.72 0.05
C ARG A 149 -6.14 -9.58 -0.84
N ARG A 150 -5.29 -8.62 -1.15
CA ARG A 150 -5.63 -7.53 -2.06
C ARG A 150 -5.72 -8.02 -3.51
N SER A 151 -6.43 -7.28 -4.34
CA SER A 151 -6.48 -7.46 -5.79
C SER A 151 -5.47 -6.58 -6.53
N ASP A 152 -4.74 -5.73 -5.80
CA ASP A 152 -3.79 -4.76 -6.30
C ASP A 152 -2.54 -4.69 -5.42
N VAL A 153 -1.50 -4.07 -5.95
CA VAL A 153 -0.30 -3.68 -5.18
C VAL A 153 -0.25 -2.17 -5.15
N PRO A 154 -0.11 -1.53 -3.97
CA PRO A 154 -0.01 -0.08 -3.92
C PRO A 154 1.21 0.41 -4.70
N LEU A 155 1.05 1.52 -5.42
CA LEU A 155 2.14 2.16 -6.13
C LEU A 155 3.14 2.78 -5.15
N VAL A 156 4.33 2.23 -5.03
CA VAL A 156 5.42 2.85 -4.25
C VAL A 156 6.28 3.69 -5.17
N HIS A 157 6.14 5.01 -5.06
CA HIS A 157 6.87 5.99 -5.85
C HIS A 157 8.36 6.03 -5.51
N ASP A 158 9.16 6.56 -6.41
CA ASP A 158 10.55 6.89 -6.11
C ASP A 158 10.62 8.04 -5.08
N PRO A 159 11.61 8.02 -4.18
CA PRO A 159 11.83 9.10 -3.24
C PRO A 159 12.11 10.43 -3.93
N VAL A 160 11.39 11.47 -3.55
CA VAL A 160 11.59 12.83 -4.06
C VAL A 160 11.74 13.83 -2.90
N SER A 161 12.18 15.06 -3.18
CA SER A 161 12.15 16.11 -2.17
C SER A 161 10.70 16.47 -1.82
N LEU A 162 10.46 16.84 -0.56
CA LEU A 162 9.13 17.31 -0.13
C LEU A 162 8.61 18.44 -1.03
N GLY A 163 9.48 19.40 -1.39
CA GLY A 163 9.11 20.51 -2.26
C GLY A 163 8.71 20.10 -3.69
N ALA A 164 9.19 19.00 -4.21
CA ALA A 164 8.74 18.46 -5.49
C ALA A 164 7.37 17.79 -5.33
N SER A 165 7.18 17.01 -4.27
CA SER A 165 5.91 16.33 -3.96
C SER A 165 4.77 17.31 -3.73
N THR A 166 4.95 18.32 -2.89
CA THR A 166 3.88 19.26 -2.52
C THR A 166 3.42 20.15 -3.67
N ARG A 167 4.30 20.44 -4.64
CA ARG A 167 3.97 21.26 -5.83
C ARG A 167 3.42 20.45 -7.00
N ALA A 168 3.45 19.14 -6.94
CA ALA A 168 2.83 18.34 -7.99
C ALA A 168 1.35 18.65 -8.12
N ALA A 169 0.86 18.74 -9.35
CA ALA A 169 -0.57 18.95 -9.60
C ALA A 169 -1.35 17.72 -9.09
N SER A 170 -2.42 17.98 -8.34
CA SER A 170 -3.28 16.93 -7.81
C SER A 170 -4.71 17.46 -7.72
N VAL A 171 -5.66 16.57 -7.95
CA VAL A 171 -7.09 16.82 -7.73
C VAL A 171 -7.55 16.31 -6.36
N ALA A 172 -6.65 15.69 -5.60
CA ALA A 172 -6.93 15.11 -4.30
C ALA A 172 -7.16 16.19 -3.23
N THR A 173 -7.94 15.84 -2.23
CA THR A 173 -7.95 16.58 -0.95
C THR A 173 -6.65 16.28 -0.21
N ARG A 174 -5.89 17.32 0.10
CA ARG A 174 -4.55 17.24 0.66
C ARG A 174 -4.54 17.59 2.14
N ILE A 175 -4.09 16.67 2.96
CA ILE A 175 -4.05 16.82 4.42
C ILE A 175 -2.64 16.54 4.92
N VAL A 176 -2.10 17.45 5.72
CA VAL A 176 -0.84 17.24 6.44
C VAL A 176 -1.12 16.98 7.92
N LEU A 177 -0.58 15.87 8.45
CA LEU A 177 -0.65 15.61 9.88
C LEU A 177 0.34 16.51 10.61
N ALA A 178 -0.18 17.35 11.51
CA ALA A 178 0.57 18.31 12.28
C ALA A 178 0.27 18.16 13.78
N GLU A 179 1.33 17.98 14.59
CA GLU A 179 1.21 17.79 16.04
C GLU A 179 0.66 19.02 16.75
N GLN A 180 0.84 20.21 16.15
CA GLN A 180 0.41 21.48 16.72
C GLN A 180 -1.04 21.84 16.38
N GLU A 181 -1.65 21.14 15.41
CA GLU A 181 -3.06 21.35 15.08
C GLU A 181 -3.95 20.88 16.23
N ARG A 182 -4.86 21.74 16.71
CA ARG A 182 -5.74 21.47 17.87
C ARG A 182 -7.22 21.63 17.56
N THR A 183 -7.56 22.21 16.44
CA THR A 183 -8.93 22.54 16.05
C THR A 183 -9.53 21.53 15.09
N THR A 184 -8.73 21.09 14.13
CA THR A 184 -9.16 20.17 13.08
C THR A 184 -8.61 18.77 13.31
N THR A 185 -9.48 17.79 13.55
CA THR A 185 -9.07 16.38 13.58
C THR A 185 -9.05 15.80 12.16
N LEU A 186 -8.25 14.75 11.94
CA LEU A 186 -8.24 14.03 10.66
C LEU A 186 -9.64 13.52 10.31
N HIS A 187 -10.36 12.94 11.27
CA HIS A 187 -11.73 12.48 11.07
C HIS A 187 -12.63 13.61 10.51
N HIS A 188 -12.59 14.79 11.12
CA HIS A 188 -13.41 15.92 10.66
C HIS A 188 -13.04 16.37 9.25
N ALA A 189 -11.74 16.46 8.95
CA ALA A 189 -11.25 16.82 7.62
C ALA A 189 -11.68 15.82 6.54
N ILE A 190 -11.70 14.53 6.85
CA ILE A 190 -12.15 13.48 5.92
C ILE A 190 -13.66 13.54 5.72
N VAL A 191 -14.45 13.69 6.78
CA VAL A 191 -15.92 13.82 6.68
C VAL A 191 -16.31 15.01 5.78
N GLU A 192 -15.63 16.15 5.92
CA GLU A 192 -15.84 17.30 5.05
C GLU A 192 -15.44 17.01 3.58
N ALA A 193 -14.32 16.29 3.36
CA ALA A 193 -13.89 15.89 2.03
C ALA A 193 -14.92 14.97 1.35
N VAL A 194 -15.46 14.00 2.07
CA VAL A 194 -16.52 13.10 1.59
C VAL A 194 -17.79 13.90 1.26
N ALA A 195 -18.20 14.80 2.13
CA ALA A 195 -19.37 15.64 1.87
C ALA A 195 -19.21 16.56 0.64
N ALA A 196 -18.00 17.07 0.41
CA ALA A 196 -17.68 17.90 -0.74
C ALA A 196 -17.64 17.14 -2.07
N ALA A 197 -17.34 15.86 -2.05
CA ALA A 197 -17.18 15.01 -3.24
C ALA A 197 -18.50 14.60 -3.92
N LYS A 198 -19.67 14.96 -3.35
CA LYS A 198 -21.00 14.83 -3.98
C LYS A 198 -21.28 13.46 -4.62
N ASN A 199 -21.15 12.39 -3.86
CA ASN A 199 -21.35 10.99 -4.25
C ASN A 199 -20.20 10.33 -5.05
N GLU A 200 -19.08 11.01 -5.21
CA GLU A 200 -17.85 10.38 -5.68
C GLU A 200 -16.92 10.04 -4.49
N MET A 201 -16.07 9.07 -4.67
CA MET A 201 -15.07 8.74 -3.65
C MET A 201 -13.93 9.78 -3.72
N PRO A 202 -13.67 10.58 -2.65
CA PRO A 202 -12.64 11.61 -2.70
C PRO A 202 -11.25 10.97 -2.80
N GLN A 203 -10.42 11.47 -3.71
CA GLN A 203 -9.00 11.16 -3.71
C GLN A 203 -8.32 11.92 -2.57
N LEU A 204 -7.49 11.25 -1.79
CA LEU A 204 -6.84 11.80 -0.60
C LEU A 204 -5.33 11.69 -0.70
N GLU A 205 -4.62 12.76 -0.34
CA GLU A 205 -3.18 12.74 -0.07
C GLU A 205 -2.95 13.09 1.40
N ILE A 206 -2.30 12.20 2.13
CA ILE A 206 -2.05 12.37 3.57
C ILE A 206 -0.54 12.43 3.82
N ALA A 207 -0.04 13.59 4.25
CA ALA A 207 1.37 13.78 4.56
C ALA A 207 1.67 13.49 6.03
N ILE A 208 2.66 12.64 6.26
CA ILE A 208 3.11 12.19 7.58
C ILE A 208 4.59 12.52 7.73
N GLY A 209 4.92 13.29 8.77
CA GLY A 209 6.26 13.80 9.04
C GLY A 209 7.23 12.74 9.56
N PRO A 210 8.54 13.08 9.58
CA PRO A 210 9.54 12.26 10.24
C PRO A 210 9.39 12.32 11.77
N GLU A 211 10.17 11.54 12.50
CA GLU A 211 10.13 11.48 13.98
C GLU A 211 10.28 12.85 14.69
N GLY A 212 10.95 13.81 14.06
CA GLY A 212 11.07 15.18 14.58
C GLY A 212 9.97 16.14 14.11
N GLY A 213 8.94 15.65 13.40
CA GLY A 213 7.88 16.49 12.81
C GLY A 213 8.35 17.32 11.62
N TRP A 214 7.48 18.15 11.09
CA TRP A 214 7.78 19.07 10.01
C TRP A 214 8.57 20.29 10.52
N ALA A 215 9.45 20.85 9.70
CA ALA A 215 10.11 22.11 10.00
C ALA A 215 9.19 23.29 9.64
N PRO A 216 9.31 24.48 10.30
CA PRO A 216 8.43 25.62 10.02
C PRO A 216 8.36 26.02 8.55
N GLN A 217 9.47 25.87 7.80
CA GLN A 217 9.52 26.15 6.36
C GLN A 217 8.75 25.10 5.54
N GLU A 218 8.62 23.88 6.05
CA GLU A 218 7.85 22.82 5.42
C GLU A 218 6.35 23.00 5.70
N GLU A 219 6.00 23.43 6.93
CA GLU A 219 4.62 23.81 7.27
C GLU A 219 4.14 24.95 6.36
N ALA A 220 4.95 26.01 6.19
CA ALA A 220 4.64 27.10 5.27
C ALA A 220 4.55 26.62 3.80
N LEU A 221 5.32 25.61 3.41
CA LEU A 221 5.25 25.03 2.08
C LEU A 221 3.95 24.25 1.86
N PHE A 222 3.49 23.49 2.84
CA PHE A 222 2.19 22.82 2.81
C PHE A 222 1.05 23.81 2.67
N ASP A 223 1.04 24.85 3.50
CA ASP A 223 0.01 25.91 3.49
C ASP A 223 -0.04 26.63 2.14
N ALA A 224 1.13 27.05 1.61
CA ALA A 224 1.23 27.70 0.31
C ALA A 224 0.78 26.84 -0.88
N ASN A 225 0.73 25.52 -0.72
CA ASN A 225 0.26 24.59 -1.76
C ASN A 225 -1.12 23.98 -1.45
N GLY A 226 -1.89 24.59 -0.54
CA GLY A 226 -3.28 24.22 -0.27
C GLY A 226 -3.47 22.94 0.53
N TRP A 227 -2.45 22.51 1.28
CA TRP A 227 -2.59 21.40 2.21
C TRP A 227 -3.29 21.88 3.49
N ARG A 228 -4.23 21.10 3.98
CA ARG A 228 -4.93 21.39 5.22
C ARG A 228 -4.26 20.66 6.38
N ALA A 229 -3.93 21.36 7.45
CA ALA A 229 -3.41 20.75 8.67
C ALA A 229 -4.54 20.00 9.41
N ALA A 230 -4.22 18.82 9.93
CA ALA A 230 -5.11 18.05 10.80
C ALA A 230 -4.32 17.27 11.83
N SER A 231 -4.97 16.89 12.94
CA SER A 231 -4.39 16.11 14.03
C SER A 231 -5.04 14.74 14.19
N LEU A 232 -4.29 13.79 14.75
CA LEU A 232 -4.81 12.50 15.21
C LEU A 232 -5.29 12.53 16.68
N GLY A 233 -5.41 13.74 17.26
CA GLY A 233 -5.81 13.94 18.63
C GLY A 233 -4.68 14.46 19.52
N PRO A 234 -4.83 14.49 20.84
CA PRO A 234 -3.97 15.24 21.75
C PRO A 234 -2.61 14.56 22.04
N ARG A 235 -2.43 13.31 21.61
CA ARG A 235 -1.20 12.55 21.89
C ARG A 235 -0.25 12.60 20.70
N ILE A 236 1.04 12.73 21.01
CA ILE A 236 2.10 12.57 20.02
C ILE A 236 2.29 11.07 19.76
N VAL A 237 2.17 10.68 18.52
CA VAL A 237 2.39 9.30 18.07
C VAL A 237 3.60 9.24 17.13
N ARG A 238 4.25 8.10 17.06
CA ARG A 238 5.35 7.88 16.11
C ARG A 238 4.83 7.90 14.67
N ALA A 239 5.70 8.20 13.71
CA ALA A 239 5.34 8.32 12.29
C ALA A 239 4.67 7.05 11.75
N GLU A 240 5.19 5.87 12.08
CA GLU A 240 4.60 4.59 11.70
C GLU A 240 3.21 4.38 12.31
N THR A 241 3.02 4.80 13.57
CA THR A 241 1.71 4.74 14.23
C THR A 241 0.73 5.74 13.59
N ALA A 242 1.22 6.94 13.23
CA ALA A 242 0.41 7.94 12.55
C ALA A 242 -0.10 7.43 11.19
N ALA A 243 0.73 6.72 10.43
CA ALA A 243 0.34 6.13 9.15
C ALA A 243 -0.81 5.12 9.31
N ILE A 244 -0.69 4.20 10.27
CA ILE A 244 -1.70 3.19 10.56
C ILE A 244 -2.99 3.84 11.05
N ALA A 245 -2.89 4.74 12.03
CA ALA A 245 -4.05 5.42 12.60
C ALA A 245 -4.79 6.27 11.56
N ALA A 246 -4.05 6.99 10.70
CA ALA A 246 -4.64 7.78 9.63
C ALA A 246 -5.46 6.91 8.66
N LEU A 247 -4.88 5.80 8.19
CA LEU A 247 -5.58 4.89 7.28
C LEU A 247 -6.80 4.24 7.92
N ALA A 248 -6.72 3.84 9.20
CA ALA A 248 -7.86 3.28 9.91
C ALA A 248 -9.00 4.30 10.08
N VAL A 249 -8.68 5.57 10.38
CA VAL A 249 -9.68 6.65 10.44
C VAL A 249 -10.31 6.87 9.07
N ILE A 250 -9.51 6.93 8.01
CA ILE A 250 -9.99 7.15 6.65
C ILE A 250 -10.89 5.99 6.21
N ALA A 251 -10.47 4.75 6.40
CA ALA A 251 -11.28 3.59 6.06
C ALA A 251 -12.66 3.67 6.72
N SER A 252 -12.70 3.95 8.02
CA SER A 252 -13.97 4.11 8.78
C SER A 252 -14.83 5.30 8.34
N CYS A 253 -14.27 6.30 7.67
CA CYS A 253 -15.05 7.43 7.15
C CYS A 253 -15.59 7.18 5.72
N LEU A 254 -15.01 6.25 5.00
CA LEU A 254 -15.36 5.93 3.61
C LEU A 254 -16.33 4.74 3.50
N GLU A 255 -16.53 3.97 4.57
CA GLU A 255 -17.57 2.94 4.71
C GLU A 255 -18.95 3.57 4.95
#